data_740b44b48617d012ba3c1663d76dc504
#
_entry.id   740b44b48617d012ba3c1663d76dc504
#
_cell.length_a   1.000
_cell.length_b   1.000
_cell.length_c   1.000
_cell.angle_alpha   90.00
_cell.angle_beta   90.00
_cell.angle_gamma   90.00
#
_symmetry.space_group_name_H-M   'P 1'
#
loop_
_entity.id
_entity.type
_entity.pdbx_description
1 polymer ?
#
loop_
_entity_poly.entity_id
_entity_poly.type
_entity_poly.pdbx_seq_one_letter_code
_entity_poly.pdbx_strand_id
1 'polypeptide(L)'
;MKSGFTSAGLAPVRLTRLASLASLTILATLAACASASAAAAPHTSQPLRCEQLAGLHIPAEVIGLPTSGGAVTRAMVIAAAGQGAAALPEYCEVTARIGPVDPSAPDIMIRLAMPRVWNHKAVMFGGGGFTGTIPNVAGNVPAGPVDQATPLGRGYATFSSDSGHQARNTNWLEGSLEGEFLLSDEALRNFGGHSIKKTHDAAIFLLKAHYAAGAPEKSYFAGGSTGGRETLQAIQRWPEDWDGAIAWYPGWNQLTAMMGIHRFSRAMAQPGAYPSMAKRVLVRQAALEACDMLDGVKDGLVSNQVRCNAIFDPMKATVDGKPLRCPGGADTGDTCLSDAQIQLLLTLNNSGMHFSSPVASGLSGYPGVNVWGSDLGEASNPSPYETFVTFLNFGTVAPTFPMPVGAPYGGRQEDAVVRYAITRDPDFNSLNFDPENPGPWAGRMSELSTLLDVSPDISRFVARGGKLLLAHGLSDVLVSTRSTEYYYQRLQAQFGAPAVDGFARYYEAPGYGHAVSTHFNATWDSLTALEQWAEHGVAPRNQVTTDTVGVPGRKRPLCDYPLWPKYKGSGDVNAAESFVCANQ
;
A
#
# COMPACT_ATOMS: atom_id res chain seq x y z
N MET A 1 -42.97 -32.35 36.17
CA MET A 1 -43.61 -31.46 37.15
C MET A 1 -43.65 -30.10 36.47
N LYS A 2 -44.66 -29.73 35.74
CA LYS A 2 -45.99 -29.15 36.08
C LYS A 2 -45.87 -28.03 37.11
N SER A 3 -46.00 -26.79 36.63
CA SER A 3 -46.99 -25.73 36.94
C SER A 3 -46.41 -24.41 36.44
N GLY A 4 -47.03 -23.54 35.67
CA GLY A 4 -48.42 -23.29 35.46
C GLY A 4 -48.80 -21.88 35.92
N PHE A 5 -49.46 -21.12 35.02
CA PHE A 5 -50.31 -19.95 35.28
C PHE A 5 -49.61 -18.58 35.48
N THR A 6 -50.12 -17.43 35.02
CA THR A 6 -51.40 -17.04 34.37
C THR A 6 -51.24 -15.65 33.74
N SER A 7 -52.03 -15.40 32.73
CA SER A 7 -52.32 -14.16 32.01
C SER A 7 -53.25 -13.21 32.80
N ALA A 8 -53.09 -11.91 32.59
CA ALA A 8 -54.19 -10.90 32.59
C ALA A 8 -53.64 -9.68 31.82
N GLY A 9 -54.12 -9.15 30.79
CA GLY A 9 -55.46 -9.00 30.28
C GLY A 9 -56.14 -7.76 30.88
N LEU A 10 -56.04 -6.56 30.22
CA LEU A 10 -57.14 -5.59 30.24
C LEU A 10 -56.97 -4.47 29.22
N ALA A 11 -58.06 -4.15 28.66
CA ALA A 11 -58.42 -3.44 27.45
C ALA A 11 -58.46 -1.89 27.59
N PRO A 12 -58.91 -1.20 26.53
CA PRO A 12 -58.57 0.21 26.26
C PRO A 12 -59.64 1.17 26.75
N VAL A 13 -59.24 2.45 26.94
CA VAL A 13 -60.16 3.55 27.19
C VAL A 13 -60.13 4.54 25.99
N ARG A 14 -61.36 4.71 25.47
CA ARG A 14 -61.71 5.67 24.40
C ARG A 14 -62.08 7.04 25.03
N LEU A 15 -61.90 8.10 24.16
CA LEU A 15 -62.69 9.31 24.00
C LEU A 15 -62.61 10.38 25.10
N THR A 16 -62.54 11.65 24.74
CA THR A 16 -63.55 12.44 24.00
C THR A 16 -62.99 13.79 23.54
N ARG A 17 -63.50 14.23 22.42
CA ARG A 17 -63.38 15.60 21.88
C ARG A 17 -64.09 16.62 22.78
N LEU A 18 -63.52 17.85 22.88
CA LEU A 18 -64.31 19.07 23.03
C LEU A 18 -63.63 20.21 22.32
N ALA A 19 -64.33 20.78 21.35
CA ALA A 19 -64.03 22.02 20.69
C ALA A 19 -64.51 23.18 21.54
N SER A 20 -63.76 24.26 21.61
CA SER A 20 -64.33 25.59 21.87
C SER A 20 -63.53 26.67 21.14
N LEU A 21 -64.26 27.36 20.28
CA LEU A 21 -63.88 28.60 19.63
C LEU A 21 -63.75 29.71 20.66
N ALA A 22 -62.68 30.52 20.56
CA ALA A 22 -62.74 31.91 20.97
C ALA A 22 -61.79 32.74 20.08
N SER A 23 -62.40 33.56 19.24
CA SER A 23 -61.75 34.63 18.51
C SER A 23 -61.44 35.79 19.46
N LEU A 24 -60.26 36.46 19.31
CA LEU A 24 -60.14 37.92 19.47
C LEU A 24 -58.79 38.44 18.94
N THR A 25 -58.88 39.20 17.85
CA THR A 25 -58.28 40.51 17.49
C THR A 25 -56.84 40.86 17.88
N ILE A 26 -55.98 40.92 16.91
CA ILE A 26 -55.14 42.01 16.36
C ILE A 26 -54.39 42.88 17.37
N LEU A 27 -53.05 42.82 17.33
CA LEU A 27 -52.18 44.00 17.32
C LEU A 27 -50.93 43.69 16.47
N ALA A 28 -50.77 44.40 15.38
CA ALA A 28 -49.61 44.34 14.51
C ALA A 28 -48.45 45.12 15.17
N THR A 29 -47.35 44.45 15.44
CA THR A 29 -46.04 45.06 15.64
C THR A 29 -45.10 44.59 14.56
N LEU A 30 -44.74 45.49 13.66
CA LEU A 30 -43.67 45.30 12.68
C LEU A 30 -42.32 45.17 13.43
N ALA A 31 -41.82 43.94 13.52
CA ALA A 31 -40.42 43.69 13.81
C ALA A 31 -39.73 43.39 12.48
N ALA A 32 -38.91 44.34 12.03
CA ALA A 32 -38.03 44.17 10.88
C ALA A 32 -36.96 43.12 11.24
N CYS A 33 -37.16 41.87 10.82
CA CYS A 33 -36.10 40.88 10.77
C CYS A 33 -35.18 41.26 9.61
N ALA A 34 -34.03 41.86 9.95
CA ALA A 34 -32.90 41.93 9.03
C ALA A 34 -32.43 40.49 8.74
N SER A 35 -32.81 39.97 7.59
CA SER A 35 -32.25 38.74 7.04
C SER A 35 -30.78 39.00 6.74
N ALA A 36 -29.88 38.53 7.60
CA ALA A 36 -28.48 38.40 7.24
C ALA A 36 -28.40 37.35 6.12
N SER A 37 -28.35 37.82 4.87
CA SER A 37 -27.97 37.02 3.74
C SER A 37 -26.56 36.53 4.02
N ALA A 38 -26.41 35.26 4.36
CA ALA A 38 -25.13 34.58 4.26
C ALA A 38 -24.68 34.74 2.80
N ALA A 39 -23.65 35.52 2.58
CA ALA A 39 -23.04 35.67 1.28
C ALA A 39 -22.54 34.28 0.86
N ALA A 40 -23.25 33.66 -0.09
CA ALA A 40 -22.75 32.50 -0.78
C ALA A 40 -21.39 32.88 -1.38
N ALA A 41 -20.38 32.07 -1.09
CA ALA A 41 -19.06 32.26 -1.66
C ALA A 41 -19.21 32.39 -3.19
N PRO A 42 -18.49 33.30 -3.85
CA PRO A 42 -18.64 33.52 -5.28
C PRO A 42 -18.23 32.25 -6.00
N HIS A 43 -19.17 31.55 -6.60
CA HIS A 43 -18.88 30.58 -7.65
C HIS A 43 -18.28 31.41 -8.80
N THR A 44 -16.95 31.37 -8.94
CA THR A 44 -16.28 31.94 -10.09
C THR A 44 -16.75 31.18 -11.31
N SER A 45 -17.61 31.80 -12.11
CA SER A 45 -18.21 31.19 -13.30
C SER A 45 -17.23 31.02 -14.47
N GLN A 46 -15.96 31.36 -14.29
CA GLN A 46 -14.91 31.24 -15.32
C GLN A 46 -13.72 30.43 -14.81
N PRO A 47 -13.15 29.54 -15.65
CA PRO A 47 -11.97 28.76 -15.31
C PRO A 47 -10.76 29.68 -15.03
N LEU A 48 -10.01 29.39 -13.98
CA LEU A 48 -8.75 30.06 -13.71
C LEU A 48 -7.66 29.48 -14.60
N ARG A 49 -6.94 30.35 -15.32
CA ARG A 49 -5.73 29.92 -16.05
C ARG A 49 -4.69 29.43 -15.04
N CYS A 50 -3.78 28.59 -15.50
CA CYS A 50 -2.77 27.96 -14.66
C CYS A 50 -2.05 28.96 -13.75
N GLU A 51 -1.54 30.06 -14.31
CA GLU A 51 -0.76 31.05 -13.57
C GLU A 51 -1.61 31.80 -12.54
N GLN A 52 -2.91 31.89 -12.77
CA GLN A 52 -3.86 32.54 -11.84
C GLN A 52 -4.15 31.70 -10.60
N LEU A 53 -3.76 30.42 -10.60
CA LEU A 53 -3.83 29.57 -9.41
C LEU A 53 -2.73 29.92 -8.39
N ALA A 54 -1.62 30.52 -8.81
CA ALA A 54 -0.55 30.90 -7.88
C ALA A 54 -1.06 31.86 -6.80
N GLY A 55 -0.81 31.54 -5.54
CA GLY A 55 -1.31 32.29 -4.39
C GLY A 55 -2.77 32.03 -4.02
N LEU A 56 -3.50 31.18 -4.77
CA LEU A 56 -4.89 30.85 -4.43
C LEU A 56 -4.94 30.19 -3.05
N HIS A 57 -5.79 30.77 -2.19
CA HIS A 57 -6.08 30.22 -0.86
C HIS A 57 -7.02 29.02 -0.97
N ILE A 58 -6.71 27.94 -0.25
CA ILE A 58 -7.54 26.76 -0.10
C ILE A 58 -8.21 26.85 1.27
N PRO A 59 -9.51 27.17 1.34
CA PRO A 59 -10.21 27.36 2.61
C PRO A 59 -10.22 26.07 3.45
N ALA A 60 -10.09 26.18 4.77
CA ALA A 60 -10.12 25.03 5.67
C ALA A 60 -11.43 24.22 5.57
N GLU A 61 -12.54 24.92 5.34
CA GLU A 61 -13.89 24.35 5.24
C GLU A 61 -14.12 23.47 4.01
N VAL A 62 -13.26 23.55 2.97
CA VAL A 62 -13.34 22.65 1.80
C VAL A 62 -12.61 21.33 2.05
N ILE A 63 -11.89 21.21 3.16
CA ILE A 63 -11.13 20.02 3.55
C ILE A 63 -11.88 19.31 4.68
N GLY A 64 -12.30 18.07 4.45
CA GLY A 64 -13.15 17.30 5.36
C GLY A 64 -12.47 16.82 6.66
N LEU A 65 -11.24 17.28 6.95
CA LEU A 65 -10.50 16.98 8.18
C LEU A 65 -9.87 18.27 8.75
N PRO A 66 -9.61 18.31 10.07
CA PRO A 66 -9.03 19.49 10.71
C PRO A 66 -7.71 19.94 10.08
N THR A 67 -7.64 21.24 9.73
CA THR A 67 -6.49 21.90 9.10
C THR A 67 -6.60 23.40 9.30
N SER A 68 -5.52 24.16 9.14
CA SER A 68 -5.54 25.61 9.05
C SER A 68 -5.84 26.14 7.63
N GLY A 69 -6.24 25.25 6.70
CA GLY A 69 -6.41 25.57 5.29
C GLY A 69 -5.10 25.39 4.51
N GLY A 70 -5.05 25.94 3.31
CA GLY A 70 -3.88 25.78 2.45
C GLY A 70 -3.68 26.92 1.47
N ALA A 71 -2.61 26.84 0.69
CA ALA A 71 -2.34 27.81 -0.38
C ALA A 71 -1.51 27.19 -1.50
N VAL A 72 -1.79 27.61 -2.72
CA VAL A 72 -0.96 27.30 -3.88
C VAL A 72 0.33 28.10 -3.79
N THR A 73 1.46 27.40 -3.71
CA THR A 73 2.80 28.02 -3.64
C THR A 73 3.40 28.26 -5.03
N ARG A 74 3.02 27.43 -6.01
CA ARG A 74 3.48 27.53 -7.40
C ARG A 74 2.44 26.97 -8.35
N ALA A 75 2.24 27.63 -9.49
CA ALA A 75 1.47 27.11 -10.61
C ALA A 75 2.14 27.53 -11.91
N MET A 76 2.38 26.58 -12.81
CA MET A 76 3.07 26.85 -14.07
C MET A 76 2.62 25.88 -15.16
N VAL A 77 2.56 26.38 -16.38
CA VAL A 77 2.34 25.54 -17.56
C VAL A 77 3.62 24.80 -17.89
N ILE A 78 3.50 23.48 -17.99
CA ILE A 78 4.55 22.59 -18.52
C ILE A 78 4.20 22.27 -19.96
N ALA A 79 5.11 22.59 -20.87
CA ALA A 79 4.92 22.31 -22.30
C ALA A 79 4.86 20.80 -22.57
N ALA A 80 4.13 20.42 -23.62
CA ALA A 80 4.10 19.04 -24.09
C ALA A 80 5.53 18.54 -24.40
N ALA A 81 5.83 17.30 -23.99
CA ALA A 81 7.16 16.71 -24.14
C ALA A 81 7.06 15.19 -24.38
N GLY A 82 8.17 14.60 -24.86
CA GLY A 82 8.25 13.16 -25.11
C GLY A 82 7.59 12.75 -26.43
N GLN A 83 7.69 11.44 -26.75
CA GLN A 83 7.09 10.83 -27.94
C GLN A 83 6.60 9.41 -27.59
N GLY A 84 5.64 8.90 -28.37
CA GLY A 84 5.10 7.56 -28.16
C GLY A 84 4.48 7.41 -26.76
N ALA A 85 4.80 6.33 -26.07
CA ALA A 85 4.31 6.05 -24.72
C ALA A 85 4.78 7.06 -23.66
N ALA A 86 5.94 7.69 -23.87
CA ALA A 86 6.49 8.70 -22.97
C ALA A 86 5.95 10.13 -23.26
N ALA A 87 5.00 10.28 -24.22
CA ALA A 87 4.43 11.57 -24.55
C ALA A 87 3.56 12.10 -23.39
N LEU A 88 3.87 13.30 -22.94
CA LEU A 88 3.07 14.06 -22.00
C LEU A 88 2.41 15.23 -22.71
N PRO A 89 1.12 15.50 -22.50
CA PRO A 89 0.46 16.68 -23.03
C PRO A 89 1.00 17.95 -22.36
N GLU A 90 0.64 19.11 -22.88
CA GLU A 90 0.73 20.35 -22.10
C GLU A 90 -0.18 20.24 -20.89
N TYR A 91 0.34 20.60 -19.70
CA TYR A 91 -0.42 20.55 -18.45
C TYR A 91 -0.05 21.68 -17.49
N CYS A 92 -0.97 22.00 -16.59
CA CYS A 92 -0.70 22.90 -15.48
C CYS A 92 -0.15 22.08 -14.30
N GLU A 93 1.10 22.35 -13.89
CA GLU A 93 1.65 21.82 -12.66
C GLU A 93 1.39 22.80 -11.52
N VAL A 94 0.77 22.29 -10.46
CA VAL A 94 0.51 23.05 -9.24
C VAL A 94 1.24 22.39 -8.07
N THR A 95 1.93 23.20 -7.28
CA THR A 95 2.41 22.83 -5.95
C THR A 95 1.65 23.66 -4.92
N ALA A 96 1.13 23.02 -3.89
CA ALA A 96 0.44 23.70 -2.81
C ALA A 96 0.83 23.10 -1.46
N ARG A 97 0.53 23.81 -0.39
CA ARG A 97 0.67 23.34 0.99
C ARG A 97 -0.67 23.36 1.71
N ILE A 98 -0.86 22.41 2.62
CA ILE A 98 -1.98 22.36 3.55
C ILE A 98 -1.39 22.48 4.95
N GLY A 99 -1.78 23.52 5.67
CA GLY A 99 -1.26 23.83 6.99
C GLY A 99 -1.85 22.94 8.07
N PRO A 100 -1.06 22.55 9.09
CA PRO A 100 -1.53 21.79 10.23
C PRO A 100 -2.43 22.62 11.16
N VAL A 101 -3.09 21.95 12.10
CA VAL A 101 -3.76 22.60 13.24
C VAL A 101 -2.73 22.91 14.33
N ASP A 102 -1.84 21.98 14.62
CA ASP A 102 -0.70 22.19 15.50
C ASP A 102 0.40 22.97 14.75
N PRO A 103 0.71 24.20 15.10
CA PRO A 103 1.68 25.02 14.38
C PRO A 103 3.12 24.48 14.46
N SER A 104 3.39 23.50 15.33
CA SER A 104 4.70 22.83 15.41
C SER A 104 4.80 21.64 14.44
N ALA A 105 3.69 21.16 13.90
CA ALA A 105 3.68 20.08 12.93
C ALA A 105 4.03 20.60 11.51
N PRO A 106 4.63 19.75 10.65
CA PRO A 106 4.91 20.15 9.28
C PRO A 106 3.64 20.28 8.43
N ASP A 107 3.71 21.11 7.38
CA ASP A 107 2.69 21.18 6.33
C ASP A 107 2.59 19.83 5.57
N ILE A 108 1.45 19.59 4.94
CA ILE A 108 1.35 18.59 3.87
C ILE A 108 1.66 19.31 2.55
N MET A 109 2.72 18.88 1.86
CA MET A 109 3.02 19.37 0.51
C MET A 109 2.31 18.50 -0.52
N ILE A 110 1.61 19.14 -1.46
CA ILE A 110 0.88 18.46 -2.51
C ILE A 110 1.34 18.93 -3.89
N ARG A 111 1.25 18.03 -4.87
CA ARG A 111 1.48 18.36 -6.28
C ARG A 111 0.34 17.80 -7.12
N LEU A 112 -0.08 18.61 -8.13
CA LEU A 112 -1.09 18.24 -9.11
C LEU A 112 -0.50 18.45 -10.51
N ALA A 113 -0.88 17.59 -11.46
CA ALA A 113 -0.71 17.79 -12.87
C ALA A 113 -2.09 17.74 -13.55
N MET A 114 -2.48 18.86 -14.16
CA MET A 114 -3.80 19.07 -14.73
C MET A 114 -3.64 19.26 -16.25
N PRO A 115 -3.94 18.23 -17.08
CA PRO A 115 -3.71 18.29 -18.52
C PRO A 115 -4.64 19.32 -19.18
N ARG A 116 -4.15 20.00 -20.22
CA ARG A 116 -4.95 20.98 -20.98
C ARG A 116 -6.24 20.37 -21.54
N VAL A 117 -6.15 19.11 -22.01
CA VAL A 117 -7.31 18.33 -22.47
C VAL A 117 -7.60 17.28 -21.40
N TRP A 118 -8.53 17.60 -20.51
CA TRP A 118 -8.89 16.72 -19.39
C TRP A 118 -9.98 15.72 -19.82
N ASN A 119 -9.77 14.44 -19.49
CA ASN A 119 -10.73 13.37 -19.74
C ASN A 119 -11.81 13.23 -18.64
N HIS A 120 -11.94 14.21 -17.75
CA HIS A 120 -12.83 14.24 -16.58
C HIS A 120 -12.56 13.15 -15.53
N LYS A 121 -11.37 12.54 -15.53
CA LYS A 121 -10.96 11.52 -14.57
C LYS A 121 -9.76 12.00 -13.76
N ALA A 122 -9.60 11.41 -12.57
CA ALA A 122 -8.48 11.72 -11.70
C ALA A 122 -7.82 10.45 -11.16
N VAL A 123 -6.49 10.52 -10.93
CA VAL A 123 -5.72 9.49 -10.22
C VAL A 123 -4.90 10.13 -9.12
N MET A 124 -5.08 9.66 -7.89
CA MET A 124 -4.16 9.96 -6.79
C MET A 124 -3.13 8.84 -6.69
N PHE A 125 -1.86 9.22 -6.56
CA PHE A 125 -0.78 8.27 -6.30
C PHE A 125 -0.44 8.21 -4.81
N GLY A 126 -0.27 6.98 -4.30
CA GLY A 126 0.28 6.74 -2.98
C GLY A 126 1.80 6.74 -2.98
N GLY A 127 2.39 6.97 -1.81
CA GLY A 127 3.84 7.05 -1.62
C GLY A 127 4.53 5.71 -1.32
N GLY A 128 5.73 5.77 -0.76
CA GLY A 128 6.52 4.60 -0.35
C GLY A 128 7.35 4.86 0.89
N GLY A 129 7.69 3.83 1.67
CA GLY A 129 8.39 3.96 2.93
C GLY A 129 7.65 4.84 3.92
N PHE A 130 8.34 5.78 4.55
CA PHE A 130 7.67 6.82 5.33
C PHE A 130 7.12 7.97 4.48
N THR A 131 7.33 7.95 3.18
CA THR A 131 7.03 9.01 2.22
C THR A 131 7.97 10.22 2.42
N GLY A 132 7.53 11.40 2.86
CA GLY A 132 8.39 12.60 3.02
C GLY A 132 8.79 13.28 1.69
N THR A 133 8.46 12.66 0.57
CA THR A 133 8.61 13.18 -0.79
C THR A 133 7.33 12.96 -1.58
N ILE A 134 7.03 13.85 -2.52
CA ILE A 134 5.82 13.71 -3.34
C ILE A 134 6.13 12.76 -4.51
N PRO A 135 5.37 11.68 -4.70
CA PRO A 135 5.46 10.81 -5.89
C PRO A 135 5.38 11.60 -7.20
N ASN A 136 6.01 11.06 -8.25
CA ASN A 136 5.96 11.69 -9.58
C ASN A 136 4.54 11.64 -10.14
N VAL A 137 3.85 12.78 -10.12
CA VAL A 137 2.47 12.89 -10.62
C VAL A 137 2.36 12.77 -12.15
N ALA A 138 3.45 12.85 -12.90
CA ALA A 138 3.51 12.56 -14.34
C ALA A 138 3.92 11.09 -14.62
N GLY A 139 4.17 10.31 -13.58
CA GLY A 139 4.57 8.90 -13.68
C GLY A 139 3.41 7.95 -13.95
N ASN A 140 3.72 6.64 -13.88
CA ASN A 140 2.74 5.58 -14.08
C ASN A 140 2.20 5.05 -12.73
N VAL A 141 1.11 4.28 -12.77
CA VAL A 141 0.67 3.45 -11.64
C VAL A 141 1.75 2.41 -11.29
N PRO A 142 1.80 1.87 -10.05
CA PRO A 142 2.77 0.84 -9.70
C PRO A 142 2.76 -0.33 -10.69
N ALA A 143 3.94 -0.80 -11.09
CA ALA A 143 4.14 -1.84 -12.10
C ALA A 143 3.43 -1.56 -13.44
N GLY A 144 3.10 -0.31 -13.74
CA GLY A 144 2.52 0.08 -15.04
C GLY A 144 3.51 -0.11 -16.19
N PRO A 145 3.05 -0.49 -17.39
CA PRO A 145 3.93 -0.75 -18.52
C PRO A 145 4.59 0.54 -19.02
N VAL A 146 5.88 0.43 -19.37
CA VAL A 146 6.67 1.57 -19.85
C VAL A 146 6.41 1.90 -21.33
N ASP A 147 5.79 1.00 -22.06
CA ASP A 147 5.43 1.12 -23.48
C ASP A 147 4.01 1.65 -23.71
N GLN A 148 3.34 2.08 -22.64
CA GLN A 148 2.01 2.71 -22.69
C GLN A 148 2.01 4.09 -22.05
N ALA A 149 1.08 4.94 -22.47
CA ALA A 149 0.95 6.28 -21.94
C ALA A 149 0.59 6.26 -20.44
N THR A 150 1.26 7.13 -19.66
CA THR A 150 0.95 7.33 -18.24
C THR A 150 -0.46 7.90 -18.05
N PRO A 151 -1.03 7.87 -16.83
CA PRO A 151 -2.34 8.47 -16.59
C PRO A 151 -2.44 9.92 -17.09
N LEU A 152 -1.43 10.76 -16.83
CA LEU A 152 -1.38 12.13 -17.34
C LEU A 152 -1.34 12.16 -18.89
N GLY A 153 -0.57 11.26 -19.51
CA GLY A 153 -0.52 11.08 -20.97
C GLY A 153 -1.87 10.66 -21.56
N ARG A 154 -2.73 10.00 -20.77
CA ARG A 154 -4.09 9.60 -21.12
C ARG A 154 -5.15 10.66 -20.81
N GLY A 155 -4.73 11.85 -20.36
CA GLY A 155 -5.63 12.97 -20.06
C GLY A 155 -6.22 12.98 -18.66
N TYR A 156 -5.74 12.15 -17.72
CA TYR A 156 -6.14 12.24 -16.33
C TYR A 156 -5.53 13.45 -15.63
N ALA A 157 -6.26 14.06 -14.73
CA ALA A 157 -5.67 14.88 -13.70
C ALA A 157 -5.04 13.96 -12.65
N THR A 158 -3.78 14.23 -12.28
CA THR A 158 -3.04 13.39 -11.34
C THR A 158 -2.54 14.20 -10.17
N PHE A 159 -2.51 13.61 -8.98
CA PHE A 159 -2.05 14.31 -7.78
C PHE A 159 -1.51 13.35 -6.72
N SER A 160 -0.71 13.91 -5.81
CA SER A 160 -0.16 13.19 -4.67
C SER A 160 0.34 14.16 -3.60
N SER A 161 0.79 13.62 -2.45
CA SER A 161 1.40 14.38 -1.35
C SER A 161 2.63 13.67 -0.78
N ASP A 162 3.33 14.39 0.11
CA ASP A 162 4.45 13.87 0.90
C ASP A 162 4.00 13.15 2.19
N SER A 163 2.72 12.92 2.38
CA SER A 163 2.08 12.35 3.56
C SER A 163 2.17 13.22 4.83
N GLY A 164 2.56 14.48 4.73
CA GLY A 164 2.52 15.47 5.82
C GLY A 164 3.82 15.59 6.61
N HIS A 165 4.93 15.37 5.97
CA HIS A 165 6.28 15.76 6.43
C HIS A 165 7.22 15.82 5.24
N GLN A 166 8.39 16.47 5.41
CA GLN A 166 9.37 16.60 4.35
C GLN A 166 10.65 15.89 4.75
N ALA A 167 11.09 14.94 3.91
CA ALA A 167 12.41 14.32 4.04
C ALA A 167 13.51 15.36 3.79
N ARG A 168 14.55 15.34 4.61
CA ARG A 168 15.73 16.20 4.47
C ARG A 168 16.68 15.67 3.39
N ASN A 169 16.77 14.35 3.28
CA ASN A 169 17.59 13.70 2.28
C ASN A 169 16.84 13.66 0.94
N THR A 170 17.45 14.25 -0.09
CA THR A 170 16.88 14.27 -1.44
C THR A 170 17.03 12.94 -2.19
N ASN A 171 17.88 12.03 -1.73
CA ASN A 171 17.86 10.65 -2.20
C ASN A 171 16.60 9.99 -1.65
N TRP A 172 15.71 9.60 -2.53
CA TRP A 172 14.40 9.04 -2.17
C TRP A 172 14.52 7.84 -1.21
N LEU A 173 15.46 6.92 -1.43
CA LEU A 173 15.62 5.74 -0.59
C LEU A 173 15.99 6.11 0.84
N GLU A 174 16.95 7.02 1.01
CA GLU A 174 17.37 7.47 2.33
C GLU A 174 16.31 8.37 2.99
N GLY A 175 15.72 9.29 2.23
CA GLY A 175 14.66 10.17 2.72
C GLY A 175 13.44 9.40 3.20
N SER A 176 13.09 8.30 2.53
CA SER A 176 11.95 7.45 2.91
C SER A 176 12.13 6.67 4.21
N LEU A 177 13.31 6.75 4.84
CA LEU A 177 13.62 6.15 6.14
C LEU A 177 13.68 7.17 7.29
N GLU A 178 13.54 8.47 6.99
CA GLU A 178 13.56 9.51 8.02
C GLU A 178 12.26 9.48 8.85
N GLY A 179 12.34 8.93 10.07
CA GLY A 179 11.17 8.68 10.93
C GLY A 179 10.96 9.67 12.08
N GLU A 180 11.79 10.72 12.22
CA GLU A 180 11.70 11.68 13.36
C GLU A 180 10.35 12.41 13.40
N PHE A 181 9.68 12.59 12.27
CA PHE A 181 8.33 13.18 12.21
C PHE A 181 7.31 12.38 13.04
N LEU A 182 7.55 11.09 13.31
CA LEU A 182 6.68 10.23 14.12
C LEU A 182 6.58 10.70 15.59
N LEU A 183 7.47 11.62 16.03
CA LEU A 183 7.37 12.30 17.32
C LEU A 183 6.25 13.34 17.35
N SER A 184 5.83 13.90 16.21
CA SER A 184 4.68 14.79 16.09
C SER A 184 3.40 13.99 15.92
N ASP A 185 2.44 14.16 16.83
CA ASP A 185 1.17 13.41 16.78
C ASP A 185 0.33 13.81 15.56
N GLU A 186 0.40 15.05 15.05
CA GLU A 186 -0.32 15.45 13.84
C GLU A 186 0.36 14.90 12.59
N ALA A 187 1.68 14.95 12.48
CA ALA A 187 2.42 14.35 11.38
C ALA A 187 2.21 12.83 11.33
N LEU A 188 2.22 12.16 12.49
CA LEU A 188 1.89 10.74 12.60
C LEU A 188 0.46 10.43 12.13
N ARG A 189 -0.54 11.25 12.50
CA ARG A 189 -1.92 11.11 11.98
C ARG A 189 -2.00 11.35 10.47
N ASN A 190 -1.27 12.33 9.95
CA ASN A 190 -1.21 12.58 8.51
C ASN A 190 -0.63 11.37 7.77
N PHE A 191 0.52 10.86 8.21
CA PHE A 191 1.11 9.61 7.70
C PHE A 191 0.16 8.41 7.89
N GLY A 192 -0.57 8.35 8.99
CA GLY A 192 -1.57 7.33 9.29
C GLY A 192 -2.84 7.39 8.42
N GLY A 193 -2.88 8.30 7.43
CA GLY A 193 -3.92 8.37 6.41
C GLY A 193 -4.67 9.70 6.31
N HIS A 194 -4.58 10.62 7.29
CA HIS A 194 -5.30 11.91 7.18
C HIS A 194 -4.82 12.74 5.98
N SER A 195 -3.56 12.64 5.59
CA SER A 195 -3.03 13.30 4.39
C SER A 195 -3.78 12.89 3.11
N ILE A 196 -4.30 11.67 3.02
CA ILE A 196 -5.07 11.18 1.86
C ILE A 196 -6.30 12.07 1.64
N LYS A 197 -7.13 12.21 2.67
CA LYS A 197 -8.37 13.02 2.59
C LYS A 197 -8.05 14.49 2.38
N LYS A 198 -7.11 15.04 3.14
CA LYS A 198 -6.73 16.46 3.03
C LYS A 198 -6.21 16.77 1.62
N THR A 199 -5.36 15.90 1.05
CA THR A 199 -4.83 16.05 -0.31
C THR A 199 -5.92 15.93 -1.37
N HIS A 200 -6.79 14.91 -1.26
CA HIS A 200 -7.92 14.72 -2.17
C HIS A 200 -8.79 15.98 -2.22
N ASP A 201 -9.27 16.46 -1.07
CA ASP A 201 -10.20 17.59 -1.03
C ASP A 201 -9.58 18.87 -1.57
N ALA A 202 -8.31 19.13 -1.25
CA ALA A 202 -7.57 20.26 -1.80
C ALA A 202 -7.39 20.14 -3.32
N ALA A 203 -7.09 18.93 -3.82
CA ALA A 203 -6.97 18.68 -5.25
C ALA A 203 -8.29 18.88 -5.97
N ILE A 204 -9.41 18.38 -5.45
CA ILE A 204 -10.74 18.57 -6.04
C ILE A 204 -11.13 20.04 -6.07
N PHE A 205 -10.79 20.81 -5.02
CA PHE A 205 -11.00 22.27 -5.01
C PHE A 205 -10.23 22.96 -6.16
N LEU A 206 -8.96 22.60 -6.34
CA LEU A 206 -8.11 23.17 -7.39
C LEU A 206 -8.55 22.77 -8.80
N LEU A 207 -8.97 21.49 -9.00
CA LEU A 207 -9.53 21.02 -10.27
C LEU A 207 -10.78 21.80 -10.66
N LYS A 208 -11.71 22.02 -9.72
CA LYS A 208 -12.90 22.83 -9.95
C LYS A 208 -12.57 24.27 -10.31
N ALA A 209 -11.58 24.86 -9.64
CA ALA A 209 -11.16 26.23 -9.93
C ALA A 209 -10.51 26.36 -11.32
N HIS A 210 -9.70 25.38 -11.73
CA HIS A 210 -8.98 25.41 -13.00
C HIS A 210 -9.88 25.13 -14.21
N TYR A 211 -10.73 24.09 -14.12
CA TYR A 211 -11.55 23.68 -15.26
C TYR A 211 -12.95 24.32 -15.28
N ALA A 212 -13.35 25.02 -14.22
CA ALA A 212 -14.73 25.48 -13.98
C ALA A 212 -15.77 24.37 -14.19
N ALA A 213 -15.37 23.13 -13.88
CA ALA A 213 -16.16 21.93 -14.03
C ALA A 213 -16.60 21.41 -12.66
N GLY A 214 -17.44 20.39 -12.65
CA GLY A 214 -17.75 19.61 -11.46
C GLY A 214 -16.52 18.86 -10.91
N ALA A 215 -16.75 17.97 -9.96
CA ALA A 215 -15.76 16.99 -9.55
C ALA A 215 -15.44 16.04 -10.72
N PRO A 216 -14.31 15.31 -10.69
CA PRO A 216 -14.07 14.23 -11.63
C PRO A 216 -15.25 13.27 -11.72
N GLU A 217 -15.56 12.79 -12.92
CA GLU A 217 -16.59 11.76 -13.12
C GLU A 217 -16.15 10.41 -12.57
N LYS A 218 -14.82 10.17 -12.59
CA LYS A 218 -14.18 8.99 -12.02
C LYS A 218 -12.91 9.39 -11.28
N SER A 219 -12.76 8.85 -10.09
CA SER A 219 -11.58 9.05 -9.23
C SER A 219 -11.00 7.69 -8.84
N TYR A 220 -9.71 7.52 -9.10
CA TYR A 220 -8.96 6.31 -8.80
C TYR A 220 -7.81 6.60 -7.84
N PHE A 221 -7.50 5.62 -6.99
CA PHE A 221 -6.29 5.65 -6.16
C PHE A 221 -5.37 4.51 -6.59
N ALA A 222 -4.09 4.78 -6.80
CA ALA A 222 -3.10 3.77 -7.17
C ALA A 222 -1.84 3.90 -6.31
N GLY A 223 -1.43 2.80 -5.66
CA GLY A 223 -0.24 2.81 -4.82
C GLY A 223 0.37 1.43 -4.60
N GLY A 224 1.65 1.41 -4.26
CA GLY A 224 2.37 0.21 -3.86
C GLY A 224 3.00 0.39 -2.47
N SER A 225 3.26 -0.70 -1.73
CA SER A 225 3.89 -0.63 -0.40
C SER A 225 3.05 0.19 0.59
N THR A 226 3.62 1.22 1.20
CA THR A 226 2.86 2.23 1.97
C THR A 226 1.76 2.86 1.13
N GLY A 227 2.01 3.16 -0.14
CA GLY A 227 0.97 3.66 -1.06
C GLY A 227 -0.15 2.64 -1.30
N GLY A 228 0.14 1.34 -1.29
CA GLY A 228 -0.86 0.28 -1.31
C GLY A 228 -1.72 0.26 -0.03
N ARG A 229 -1.12 0.51 1.15
CA ARG A 229 -1.87 0.77 2.39
C ARG A 229 -2.77 1.99 2.24
N GLU A 230 -2.22 3.12 1.76
CA GLU A 230 -2.97 4.36 1.54
C GLU A 230 -4.15 4.14 0.61
N THR A 231 -3.96 3.35 -0.46
CA THR A 231 -5.05 2.93 -1.37
C THR A 231 -6.17 2.21 -0.62
N LEU A 232 -5.83 1.24 0.22
CA LEU A 232 -6.81 0.49 0.99
C LEU A 232 -7.45 1.33 2.10
N GLN A 233 -6.70 2.23 2.74
CA GLN A 233 -7.25 3.20 3.70
C GLN A 233 -8.22 4.18 3.04
N ALA A 234 -7.91 4.65 1.84
CA ALA A 234 -8.75 5.58 1.08
C ALA A 234 -10.15 4.99 0.85
N ILE A 235 -10.23 3.78 0.31
CA ILE A 235 -11.52 3.12 0.02
C ILE A 235 -12.25 2.63 1.29
N GLN A 236 -11.52 2.43 2.39
CA GLN A 236 -12.10 2.02 3.67
C GLN A 236 -12.66 3.22 4.44
N ARG A 237 -11.88 4.32 4.54
CA ARG A 237 -12.24 5.47 5.39
C ARG A 237 -13.11 6.50 4.66
N TRP A 238 -12.83 6.76 3.37
CA TRP A 238 -13.50 7.76 2.53
C TRP A 238 -13.96 7.16 1.20
N PRO A 239 -14.80 6.11 1.25
CA PRO A 239 -15.25 5.40 0.04
C PRO A 239 -16.00 6.28 -0.94
N GLU A 240 -16.60 7.39 -0.49
CA GLU A 240 -17.30 8.36 -1.32
C GLU A 240 -16.42 9.08 -2.33
N ASP A 241 -15.11 9.13 -2.09
CA ASP A 241 -14.16 9.84 -2.92
C ASP A 241 -13.62 8.98 -4.09
N TRP A 242 -13.88 7.65 -4.09
CA TRP A 242 -13.19 6.72 -4.98
C TRP A 242 -14.12 5.77 -5.72
N ASP A 243 -13.93 5.64 -7.03
CA ASP A 243 -14.63 4.65 -7.89
C ASP A 243 -13.83 3.37 -8.07
N GLY A 244 -12.50 3.44 -7.93
CA GLY A 244 -11.64 2.28 -8.08
C GLY A 244 -10.28 2.45 -7.41
N ALA A 245 -9.63 1.32 -7.15
CA ALA A 245 -8.38 1.25 -6.40
C ALA A 245 -7.43 0.19 -6.97
N ILE A 246 -6.12 0.52 -7.06
CA ILE A 246 -5.04 -0.38 -7.45
C ILE A 246 -4.03 -0.42 -6.32
N ALA A 247 -3.93 -1.55 -5.61
CA ALA A 247 -2.99 -1.73 -4.52
C ALA A 247 -1.99 -2.86 -4.83
N TRP A 248 -0.73 -2.49 -5.05
CA TRP A 248 0.38 -3.41 -5.22
C TRP A 248 1.11 -3.62 -3.89
N TYR A 249 1.46 -4.88 -3.58
CA TYR A 249 2.22 -5.28 -2.38
C TYR A 249 1.89 -4.40 -1.16
N PRO A 250 0.59 -4.29 -0.78
CA PRO A 250 0.14 -3.31 0.21
C PRO A 250 0.59 -3.65 1.62
N GLY A 251 1.20 -2.68 2.30
CA GLY A 251 1.46 -2.76 3.74
C GLY A 251 0.18 -2.52 4.57
N TRP A 252 -0.93 -3.18 4.25
CA TRP A 252 -2.24 -2.91 4.84
C TRP A 252 -2.30 -3.09 6.35
N ASN A 253 -1.52 -4.01 6.88
CA ASN A 253 -1.32 -4.26 8.30
C ASN A 253 -0.02 -3.60 8.77
N GLN A 254 0.14 -2.31 8.53
CA GLN A 254 1.41 -1.58 8.60
C GLN A 254 2.17 -1.80 9.90
N LEU A 255 1.54 -1.59 11.07
CA LEU A 255 2.24 -1.78 12.35
C LEU A 255 2.64 -3.24 12.54
N THR A 256 1.75 -4.18 12.22
CA THR A 256 2.02 -5.59 12.45
C THR A 256 3.09 -6.12 11.49
N ALA A 257 3.13 -5.64 10.25
CA ALA A 257 4.19 -5.93 9.29
C ALA A 257 5.54 -5.38 9.78
N MET A 258 5.57 -4.12 10.23
CA MET A 258 6.75 -3.48 10.82
C MET A 258 7.28 -4.29 12.00
N MET A 259 6.43 -4.74 12.89
CA MET A 259 6.86 -5.55 14.03
C MET A 259 7.37 -6.94 13.62
N GLY A 260 6.82 -7.53 12.56
CA GLY A 260 7.35 -8.75 11.95
C GLY A 260 8.76 -8.56 11.38
N ILE A 261 8.96 -7.49 10.61
CA ILE A 261 10.25 -7.10 10.05
C ILE A 261 11.25 -6.78 11.19
N HIS A 262 10.78 -6.09 12.25
CA HIS A 262 11.62 -5.83 13.42
C HIS A 262 12.11 -7.12 14.08
N ARG A 263 11.23 -8.12 14.22
CA ARG A 263 11.63 -9.45 14.69
C ARG A 263 12.71 -10.08 13.82
N PHE A 264 12.61 -9.91 12.48
CA PHE A 264 13.65 -10.37 11.55
C PHE A 264 14.97 -9.64 11.77
N SER A 265 14.94 -8.32 11.96
CA SER A 265 16.14 -7.51 12.25
C SER A 265 16.82 -7.98 13.53
N ARG A 266 16.07 -8.26 14.60
CA ARG A 266 16.59 -8.84 15.84
C ARG A 266 17.22 -10.22 15.62
N ALA A 267 16.62 -11.03 14.78
CA ALA A 267 17.16 -12.35 14.42
C ALA A 267 18.46 -12.22 13.59
N MET A 268 18.51 -11.29 12.64
CA MET A 268 19.71 -11.00 11.85
C MET A 268 20.87 -10.45 12.70
N ALA A 269 20.56 -9.73 13.77
CA ALA A 269 21.53 -9.17 14.70
C ALA A 269 22.20 -10.22 15.62
N GLN A 270 21.69 -11.46 15.65
CA GLN A 270 22.30 -12.52 16.47
C GLN A 270 23.67 -12.91 15.92
N PRO A 271 24.64 -13.22 16.81
CA PRO A 271 25.96 -13.63 16.39
C PRO A 271 25.94 -14.79 15.38
N GLY A 272 26.60 -14.60 14.23
CA GLY A 272 26.73 -15.62 13.19
C GLY A 272 25.46 -15.93 12.39
N ALA A 273 24.34 -15.21 12.62
CA ALA A 273 23.07 -15.46 11.92
C ALA A 273 23.00 -14.81 10.54
N TYR A 274 23.67 -13.67 10.33
CA TYR A 274 23.58 -12.92 9.09
C TYR A 274 24.40 -13.59 7.96
N PRO A 275 23.77 -14.02 6.83
CA PRO A 275 24.48 -14.69 5.76
C PRO A 275 25.17 -13.72 4.82
N SER A 276 26.39 -14.07 4.37
CA SER A 276 27.07 -13.33 3.30
C SER A 276 26.26 -13.41 1.98
N MET A 277 26.55 -12.50 1.03
CA MET A 277 25.91 -12.51 -0.29
C MET A 277 26.09 -13.88 -1.00
N ALA A 278 27.29 -14.47 -0.94
CA ALA A 278 27.54 -15.79 -1.51
C ALA A 278 26.61 -16.88 -0.94
N LYS A 279 26.35 -16.83 0.36
CA LYS A 279 25.42 -17.77 1.02
C LYS A 279 23.96 -17.55 0.63
N ARG A 280 23.55 -16.31 0.33
CA ARG A 280 22.20 -16.00 -0.19
C ARG A 280 21.98 -16.62 -1.56
N VAL A 281 23.00 -16.59 -2.44
CA VAL A 281 23.00 -17.28 -3.73
C VAL A 281 22.77 -18.78 -3.53
N LEU A 282 23.47 -19.42 -2.58
CA LEU A 282 23.28 -20.85 -2.29
C LEU A 282 21.86 -21.18 -1.84
N VAL A 283 21.26 -20.31 -0.99
CA VAL A 283 19.87 -20.51 -0.54
C VAL A 283 18.90 -20.54 -1.73
N ARG A 284 19.05 -19.55 -2.63
CA ARG A 284 18.20 -19.48 -3.83
C ARG A 284 18.42 -20.66 -4.76
N GLN A 285 19.68 -21.03 -5.02
CA GLN A 285 20.00 -22.20 -5.86
C GLN A 285 19.39 -23.49 -5.29
N ALA A 286 19.57 -23.75 -3.98
CA ALA A 286 18.98 -24.92 -3.32
C ALA A 286 17.45 -24.93 -3.43
N ALA A 287 16.81 -23.77 -3.26
CA ALA A 287 15.36 -23.66 -3.38
C ALA A 287 14.89 -23.90 -4.83
N LEU A 288 15.61 -23.40 -5.83
CA LEU A 288 15.29 -23.65 -7.24
C LEU A 288 15.50 -25.10 -7.63
N GLU A 289 16.58 -25.78 -7.16
CA GLU A 289 16.77 -27.21 -7.41
C GLU A 289 15.57 -28.04 -6.91
N ALA A 290 14.97 -27.65 -5.81
CA ALA A 290 13.84 -28.36 -5.21
C ALA A 290 12.48 -27.97 -5.77
N CYS A 291 12.32 -26.72 -6.20
CA CYS A 291 11.00 -26.12 -6.40
C CYS A 291 10.69 -25.64 -7.82
N ASP A 292 11.71 -25.31 -8.64
CA ASP A 292 11.54 -24.69 -9.95
C ASP A 292 10.64 -25.56 -10.87
N MET A 293 10.81 -26.87 -10.85
CA MET A 293 10.01 -27.83 -11.62
C MET A 293 8.58 -28.06 -11.10
N LEU A 294 8.17 -27.46 -10.00
CA LEU A 294 6.83 -27.71 -9.43
C LEU A 294 5.70 -27.20 -10.33
N ASP A 295 5.98 -26.23 -11.18
CA ASP A 295 5.03 -25.73 -12.18
C ASP A 295 5.17 -26.40 -13.56
N GLY A 296 6.11 -27.35 -13.70
CA GLY A 296 6.32 -28.14 -14.92
C GLY A 296 7.40 -27.61 -15.85
N VAL A 297 8.14 -26.56 -15.48
CA VAL A 297 9.25 -25.98 -16.26
C VAL A 297 10.38 -25.50 -15.36
N LYS A 298 11.63 -25.57 -15.86
CA LYS A 298 12.78 -24.92 -15.20
C LYS A 298 13.03 -23.57 -15.86
N ASP A 299 12.56 -22.49 -15.22
CA ASP A 299 12.66 -21.15 -15.76
C ASP A 299 13.23 -20.11 -14.76
N GLY A 300 13.69 -20.62 -13.59
CA GLY A 300 14.26 -19.81 -12.52
C GLY A 300 13.23 -19.12 -11.65
N LEU A 301 11.94 -19.50 -11.73
CA LEU A 301 10.85 -18.93 -10.95
C LEU A 301 10.15 -20.01 -10.13
N VAL A 302 9.78 -19.70 -8.91
CA VAL A 302 8.93 -20.54 -8.07
C VAL A 302 7.49 -20.06 -8.21
N SER A 303 6.71 -20.70 -9.09
CA SER A 303 5.30 -20.35 -9.30
C SER A 303 4.36 -21.02 -8.29
N ASN A 304 4.64 -22.27 -7.90
CA ASN A 304 3.90 -22.97 -6.85
C ASN A 304 4.58 -22.78 -5.48
N GLN A 305 4.48 -21.55 -4.96
CA GLN A 305 5.16 -21.16 -3.73
C GLN A 305 4.67 -21.93 -2.50
N VAL A 306 3.38 -22.22 -2.42
CA VAL A 306 2.78 -22.97 -1.31
C VAL A 306 3.38 -24.37 -1.23
N ARG A 307 3.49 -25.05 -2.38
CA ARG A 307 4.12 -26.38 -2.42
C ARG A 307 5.60 -26.32 -2.10
N CYS A 308 6.32 -25.32 -2.61
CA CYS A 308 7.73 -25.10 -2.28
C CYS A 308 7.93 -24.92 -0.77
N ASN A 309 7.15 -24.05 -0.13
CA ASN A 309 7.20 -23.82 1.32
C ASN A 309 6.92 -25.11 2.13
N ALA A 310 6.11 -26.02 1.59
CA ALA A 310 5.77 -27.27 2.26
C ALA A 310 6.85 -28.37 2.13
N ILE A 311 7.64 -28.35 1.05
CA ILE A 311 8.61 -29.45 0.79
C ILE A 311 10.06 -29.05 1.01
N PHE A 312 10.42 -27.78 0.89
CA PHE A 312 11.81 -27.33 1.03
C PHE A 312 12.25 -27.33 2.49
N ASP A 313 13.28 -28.13 2.78
CA ASP A 313 13.90 -28.20 4.12
C ASP A 313 15.38 -27.79 4.00
N PRO A 314 15.76 -26.58 4.42
CA PRO A 314 17.13 -26.10 4.31
C PRO A 314 18.15 -26.92 5.12
N MET A 315 17.69 -27.70 6.11
CA MET A 315 18.55 -28.61 6.87
C MET A 315 19.00 -29.86 6.06
N LYS A 316 18.23 -30.19 5.01
CA LYS A 316 18.45 -31.39 4.17
C LYS A 316 18.76 -31.05 2.72
N ALA A 317 18.53 -29.80 2.31
CA ALA A 317 18.71 -29.34 0.95
C ALA A 317 20.18 -29.50 0.50
N THR A 318 20.35 -29.62 -0.82
CA THR A 318 21.66 -29.66 -1.48
C THR A 318 21.75 -28.60 -2.55
N VAL A 319 22.99 -28.25 -2.92
CA VAL A 319 23.30 -27.44 -4.11
C VAL A 319 24.38 -28.24 -4.89
N ASP A 320 24.13 -28.58 -6.14
CA ASP A 320 25.01 -29.42 -6.97
C ASP A 320 25.42 -30.72 -6.24
N GLY A 321 24.47 -31.33 -5.54
CA GLY A 321 24.67 -32.58 -4.78
C GLY A 321 25.45 -32.42 -3.47
N LYS A 322 25.86 -31.22 -3.08
CA LYS A 322 26.54 -30.94 -1.79
C LYS A 322 25.53 -30.42 -0.76
N PRO A 323 25.62 -30.84 0.51
CA PRO A 323 24.73 -30.34 1.55
C PRO A 323 24.77 -28.79 1.67
N LEU A 324 23.61 -28.15 1.71
CA LEU A 324 23.47 -26.71 1.97
C LEU A 324 23.93 -26.37 3.40
N ARG A 325 23.63 -27.25 4.37
CA ARG A 325 24.05 -27.12 5.76
C ARG A 325 25.51 -27.46 5.95
N CYS A 326 26.27 -26.62 6.64
CA CYS A 326 27.67 -26.88 6.98
C CYS A 326 27.84 -28.16 7.85
N PRO A 327 28.96 -28.90 7.70
CA PRO A 327 29.27 -30.02 8.58
C PRO A 327 29.25 -29.61 10.05
N GLY A 328 28.51 -30.36 10.87
CA GLY A 328 28.35 -30.05 12.31
C GLY A 328 27.59 -28.78 12.63
N GLY A 329 27.06 -28.03 11.63
CA GLY A 329 26.25 -26.84 11.80
C GLY A 329 27.05 -25.56 12.11
N ALA A 330 28.37 -25.63 12.26
CA ALA A 330 29.22 -24.45 12.43
C ALA A 330 29.48 -23.75 11.09
N ASP A 331 29.73 -22.45 11.11
CA ASP A 331 30.12 -21.69 9.93
C ASP A 331 31.54 -22.10 9.48
N THR A 332 31.65 -22.68 8.28
CA THR A 332 32.90 -23.12 7.69
C THR A 332 33.27 -22.38 6.39
N GLY A 333 32.62 -21.22 6.14
CA GLY A 333 32.85 -20.38 4.97
C GLY A 333 31.65 -20.31 4.01
N ASP A 334 31.88 -19.72 2.83
CA ASP A 334 30.81 -19.32 1.90
C ASP A 334 30.16 -20.46 1.08
N THR A 335 30.59 -21.71 1.28
CA THR A 335 30.06 -22.85 0.51
C THR A 335 28.90 -23.59 1.20
N CYS A 336 28.50 -23.19 2.37
CA CYS A 336 27.41 -23.78 3.14
C CYS A 336 26.84 -22.78 4.16
N LEU A 337 25.70 -23.11 4.77
CA LEU A 337 25.08 -22.31 5.83
C LEU A 337 25.26 -22.95 7.20
N SER A 338 25.53 -22.12 8.20
CA SER A 338 25.53 -22.56 9.61
C SER A 338 24.09 -22.75 10.11
N ASP A 339 23.95 -23.46 11.24
CA ASP A 339 22.64 -23.63 11.89
C ASP A 339 22.01 -22.28 12.29
N ALA A 340 22.81 -21.29 12.71
CA ALA A 340 22.33 -19.95 13.02
C ALA A 340 21.74 -19.25 11.78
N GLN A 341 22.38 -19.38 10.63
CA GLN A 341 21.89 -18.80 9.38
C GLN A 341 20.63 -19.51 8.87
N ILE A 342 20.57 -20.84 8.96
CA ILE A 342 19.37 -21.60 8.61
C ILE A 342 18.22 -21.22 9.53
N GLN A 343 18.46 -21.10 10.84
CA GLN A 343 17.42 -20.70 11.80
C GLN A 343 16.89 -19.27 11.52
N LEU A 344 17.76 -18.33 11.12
CA LEU A 344 17.33 -17.02 10.64
C LEU A 344 16.36 -17.17 9.46
N LEU A 345 16.73 -17.89 8.41
CA LEU A 345 15.91 -18.07 7.21
C LEU A 345 14.57 -18.74 7.51
N LEU A 346 14.56 -19.71 8.41
CA LEU A 346 13.33 -20.34 8.91
C LEU A 346 12.46 -19.35 9.69
N THR A 347 13.08 -18.46 10.47
CA THR A 347 12.36 -17.39 11.18
C THR A 347 11.71 -16.40 10.20
N LEU A 348 12.39 -16.02 9.13
CA LEU A 348 11.82 -15.16 8.10
C LEU A 348 10.68 -15.87 7.36
N ASN A 349 10.89 -17.12 6.96
CA ASN A 349 9.90 -17.86 6.17
C ASN A 349 8.64 -18.19 6.97
N ASN A 350 8.78 -18.62 8.22
CA ASN A 350 7.66 -19.15 9.00
C ASN A 350 7.13 -18.15 10.05
N SER A 351 7.86 -17.09 10.34
CA SER A 351 7.64 -16.11 11.40
C SER A 351 7.40 -16.73 12.79
N GLY A 352 6.25 -17.36 13.01
CA GLY A 352 5.85 -17.86 14.34
C GLY A 352 5.60 -16.74 15.36
N MET A 353 5.46 -15.50 14.90
CA MET A 353 5.23 -14.33 15.74
C MET A 353 3.77 -14.26 16.18
N HIS A 354 3.54 -13.96 17.44
CA HIS A 354 2.22 -13.75 18.02
C HIS A 354 2.16 -12.43 18.79
N PHE A 355 1.12 -11.66 18.55
CA PHE A 355 0.86 -10.44 19.30
C PHE A 355 0.16 -10.73 20.62
N SER A 356 0.72 -10.26 21.72
CA SER A 356 0.11 -10.35 23.06
C SER A 356 -1.01 -9.34 23.27
N SER A 357 -1.14 -8.33 22.39
CA SER A 357 -2.15 -7.28 22.45
C SER A 357 -2.99 -7.24 21.17
N PRO A 358 -4.28 -6.88 21.24
CA PRO A 358 -5.12 -6.72 20.07
C PRO A 358 -4.56 -5.65 19.12
N VAL A 359 -4.65 -5.91 17.80
CA VAL A 359 -4.27 -5.00 16.73
C VAL A 359 -5.46 -4.76 15.80
N ALA A 360 -5.54 -3.57 15.23
CA ALA A 360 -6.69 -3.14 14.43
C ALA A 360 -6.85 -3.94 13.12
N SER A 361 -5.75 -4.47 12.58
CA SER A 361 -5.79 -5.39 11.44
C SER A 361 -6.50 -6.71 11.76
N GLY A 362 -6.67 -7.04 13.04
CA GLY A 362 -7.25 -8.30 13.51
C GLY A 362 -6.36 -9.52 13.28
N LEU A 363 -5.08 -9.31 12.96
CA LEU A 363 -4.07 -10.36 12.90
C LEU A 363 -3.66 -10.77 14.32
N SER A 364 -3.49 -12.07 14.55
CA SER A 364 -2.91 -12.59 15.80
C SER A 364 -1.38 -12.69 15.77
N GLY A 365 -0.77 -12.44 14.62
CA GLY A 365 0.66 -12.51 14.40
C GLY A 365 1.06 -12.05 13.00
N TYR A 366 2.32 -12.26 12.63
CA TYR A 366 2.82 -11.97 11.28
C TYR A 366 3.18 -13.29 10.57
N PRO A 367 2.72 -13.51 9.32
CA PRO A 367 2.80 -14.82 8.69
C PRO A 367 4.19 -15.17 8.14
N GLY A 368 5.16 -14.28 8.20
CA GLY A 368 6.45 -14.42 7.54
C GLY A 368 6.41 -14.10 6.05
N VAL A 369 7.54 -14.29 5.37
CA VAL A 369 7.71 -13.98 3.94
C VAL A 369 8.08 -15.23 3.16
N ASN A 370 7.99 -15.19 1.83
CA ASN A 370 8.44 -16.31 0.98
C ASN A 370 9.95 -16.17 0.74
N VAL A 371 10.75 -16.90 1.50
CA VAL A 371 12.22 -16.90 1.38
C VAL A 371 12.68 -17.78 0.22
N TRP A 372 12.02 -18.92 0.02
CA TRP A 372 12.49 -19.96 -0.90
C TRP A 372 12.25 -19.57 -2.35
N GLY A 373 13.34 -19.40 -3.09
CA GLY A 373 13.35 -18.97 -4.48
C GLY A 373 13.39 -17.44 -4.67
N SER A 374 13.30 -16.67 -3.59
CA SER A 374 13.38 -15.20 -3.63
C SER A 374 14.83 -14.72 -3.71
N ASP A 375 15.04 -13.54 -4.31
CA ASP A 375 16.30 -12.82 -4.29
C ASP A 375 16.48 -12.15 -2.92
N LEU A 376 17.50 -12.57 -2.19
CA LEU A 376 17.83 -12.05 -0.87
C LEU A 376 18.89 -10.93 -0.93
N GLY A 377 19.21 -10.42 -2.14
CA GLY A 377 20.32 -9.51 -2.36
C GLY A 377 21.60 -10.28 -2.65
N GLU A 378 21.70 -10.79 -3.89
CA GLU A 378 22.72 -11.74 -4.34
C GLU A 378 23.85 -11.07 -5.14
N ALA A 379 23.83 -9.76 -5.29
CA ALA A 379 24.61 -9.02 -6.27
C ALA A 379 26.13 -9.22 -6.18
N SER A 380 26.68 -9.97 -7.13
CA SER A 380 28.09 -9.99 -7.43
C SER A 380 28.50 -8.96 -8.50
N ASN A 381 27.51 -8.34 -9.19
CA ASN A 381 27.74 -7.35 -10.24
C ASN A 381 26.56 -6.35 -10.28
N PRO A 382 26.66 -5.23 -9.56
CA PRO A 382 25.50 -4.41 -9.23
C PRO A 382 24.95 -3.63 -10.44
N SER A 383 23.92 -4.19 -11.07
CA SER A 383 22.97 -3.36 -11.80
C SER A 383 22.20 -2.47 -10.81
N PRO A 384 21.56 -1.37 -11.27
CA PRO A 384 20.71 -0.57 -10.39
C PRO A 384 19.60 -1.39 -9.70
N TYR A 385 19.04 -2.38 -10.38
CA TYR A 385 18.02 -3.28 -9.85
C TYR A 385 18.56 -4.16 -8.71
N GLU A 386 19.74 -4.79 -8.90
CA GLU A 386 20.39 -5.61 -7.87
C GLU A 386 20.75 -4.79 -6.64
N THR A 387 21.28 -3.58 -6.83
CA THR A 387 21.59 -2.66 -5.73
C THR A 387 20.32 -2.35 -4.93
N PHE A 388 19.21 -2.08 -5.61
CA PHE A 388 17.94 -1.76 -4.98
C PHE A 388 17.35 -2.98 -4.24
N VAL A 389 17.35 -4.17 -4.87
CA VAL A 389 16.88 -5.42 -4.25
C VAL A 389 17.73 -5.77 -3.01
N THR A 390 19.05 -5.65 -3.11
CA THR A 390 19.95 -5.87 -1.97
C THR A 390 19.61 -4.93 -0.81
N PHE A 391 19.43 -3.65 -1.09
CA PHE A 391 19.08 -2.65 -0.09
C PHE A 391 17.74 -2.93 0.59
N LEU A 392 16.71 -3.26 -0.20
CA LEU A 392 15.39 -3.57 0.35
C LEU A 392 15.38 -4.82 1.24
N ASN A 393 16.07 -5.89 0.82
CA ASN A 393 15.95 -7.20 1.43
C ASN A 393 16.91 -7.40 2.61
N PHE A 394 18.16 -7.74 2.35
CA PHE A 394 19.10 -8.07 3.42
C PHE A 394 20.18 -7.01 3.67
N GLY A 395 20.26 -5.97 2.82
CA GLY A 395 21.33 -4.99 2.91
C GLY A 395 22.71 -5.61 2.71
N THR A 396 23.74 -4.89 3.12
CA THR A 396 25.15 -5.31 2.97
C THR A 396 25.82 -5.66 4.30
N VAL A 397 25.20 -5.30 5.43
CA VAL A 397 25.71 -5.56 6.79
C VAL A 397 24.55 -5.94 7.72
N ALA A 398 24.89 -6.69 8.78
CA ALA A 398 23.92 -7.05 9.81
C ALA A 398 23.39 -5.81 10.56
N PRO A 399 22.12 -5.84 11.02
CA PRO A 399 21.61 -4.85 11.96
C PRO A 399 22.44 -4.81 13.25
N THR A 400 22.75 -3.60 13.71
CA THR A 400 23.36 -3.30 15.01
C THR A 400 22.71 -2.06 15.61
N PHE A 401 23.08 -1.68 16.82
CA PHE A 401 22.69 -0.37 17.35
C PHE A 401 23.95 0.46 17.64
N PRO A 402 24.07 1.69 17.13
CA PRO A 402 23.17 2.35 16.16
C PRO A 402 23.01 1.57 14.86
N MET A 403 21.85 1.73 14.20
CA MET A 403 21.55 1.02 12.96
C MET A 403 22.43 1.54 11.81
N PRO A 404 23.28 0.68 11.17
CA PRO A 404 24.18 1.13 10.13
C PRO A 404 23.45 1.40 8.80
N VAL A 405 24.02 2.29 7.97
CA VAL A 405 23.46 2.65 6.64
C VAL A 405 23.32 1.44 5.73
N GLY A 406 24.24 0.48 5.80
CA GLY A 406 24.16 -0.75 4.98
C GLY A 406 23.24 -1.83 5.54
N ALA A 407 22.58 -1.63 6.69
CA ALA A 407 21.60 -2.58 7.22
C ALA A 407 20.37 -2.69 6.28
N PRO A 408 19.60 -3.79 6.35
CA PRO A 408 18.38 -3.96 5.58
C PRO A 408 17.43 -2.76 5.73
N TYR A 409 16.80 -2.36 4.62
CA TYR A 409 15.83 -1.24 4.60
C TYR A 409 14.78 -1.36 5.70
N GLY A 410 14.12 -2.53 5.80
CA GLY A 410 13.14 -2.78 6.84
C GLY A 410 13.72 -2.60 8.24
N GLY A 411 14.94 -3.09 8.50
CA GLY A 411 15.60 -2.93 9.81
C GLY A 411 15.81 -1.46 10.17
N ARG A 412 16.21 -0.63 9.21
CA ARG A 412 16.39 0.81 9.39
C ARG A 412 15.06 1.53 9.62
N GLN A 413 14.03 1.14 8.88
CA GLN A 413 12.68 1.70 9.04
C GLN A 413 12.10 1.35 10.41
N GLU A 414 12.23 0.09 10.84
CA GLU A 414 11.68 -0.38 12.11
C GLU A 414 12.45 0.18 13.33
N ASP A 415 13.75 0.44 13.20
CA ASP A 415 14.52 1.17 14.20
C ASP A 415 13.85 2.53 14.48
N ALA A 416 13.50 3.27 13.43
CA ALA A 416 12.84 4.56 13.57
C ALA A 416 11.42 4.44 14.19
N VAL A 417 10.63 3.43 13.81
CA VAL A 417 9.31 3.19 14.40
C VAL A 417 9.41 2.90 15.90
N VAL A 418 10.33 2.05 16.31
CA VAL A 418 10.53 1.73 17.73
C VAL A 418 10.91 2.97 18.51
N ARG A 419 11.90 3.73 18.02
CA ARG A 419 12.45 4.90 18.73
C ARG A 419 11.48 6.07 18.75
N TYR A 420 10.87 6.41 17.64
CA TYR A 420 10.10 7.65 17.52
C TYR A 420 8.59 7.46 17.71
N ALA A 421 8.01 6.34 17.25
CA ALA A 421 6.57 6.13 17.36
C ALA A 421 6.18 5.35 18.62
N ILE A 422 6.91 4.29 18.97
CA ILE A 422 6.54 3.38 20.08
C ILE A 422 7.09 3.89 21.40
N THR A 423 8.41 3.95 21.55
CA THR A 423 9.06 4.33 22.83
C THR A 423 9.09 5.83 23.04
N ARG A 424 9.08 6.61 21.94
CA ARG A 424 9.27 8.07 21.92
C ARG A 424 10.58 8.48 22.59
N ASP A 425 11.58 7.61 22.52
CA ASP A 425 12.93 7.80 23.02
C ASP A 425 13.92 7.64 21.85
N PRO A 426 14.49 8.75 21.35
CA PRO A 426 15.46 8.72 20.25
C PRO A 426 16.73 7.92 20.52
N ASP A 427 17.09 7.71 21.79
CA ASP A 427 18.31 6.99 22.21
C ASP A 427 18.05 5.52 22.55
N PHE A 428 16.79 5.07 22.47
CA PHE A 428 16.43 3.70 22.77
C PHE A 428 17.07 2.72 21.78
N ASN A 429 17.76 1.70 22.30
CA ASN A 429 18.26 0.61 21.46
C ASN A 429 17.09 -0.26 20.96
N SER A 430 16.67 -0.05 19.72
CA SER A 430 15.53 -0.72 19.12
C SER A 430 15.63 -2.24 19.16
N LEU A 431 16.82 -2.82 19.04
CA LEU A 431 17.02 -4.27 19.09
C LEU A 431 16.66 -4.90 20.44
N ASN A 432 16.52 -4.10 21.51
CA ASN A 432 16.03 -4.54 22.82
C ASN A 432 14.50 -4.57 22.90
N PHE A 433 13.79 -3.97 21.94
CA PHE A 433 12.34 -4.01 21.93
C PHE A 433 11.84 -5.38 21.49
N ASP A 434 10.98 -6.00 22.31
CA ASP A 434 10.33 -7.28 21.94
C ASP A 434 8.88 -7.03 21.47
N PRO A 435 8.58 -7.15 20.17
CA PRO A 435 7.24 -6.89 19.66
C PRO A 435 6.19 -7.90 20.12
N GLU A 436 6.59 -9.10 20.56
CA GLU A 436 5.69 -10.12 21.11
C GLU A 436 5.35 -9.85 22.58
N ASN A 437 6.29 -9.20 23.31
CA ASN A 437 6.15 -8.84 24.73
C ASN A 437 6.49 -7.35 24.95
N PRO A 438 5.66 -6.43 24.41
CA PRO A 438 5.99 -5.00 24.38
C PRO A 438 5.96 -4.33 25.76
N GLY A 439 5.54 -5.03 26.82
CA GLY A 439 5.54 -4.51 28.19
C GLY A 439 4.75 -3.20 28.31
N PRO A 440 5.38 -2.11 28.81
CA PRO A 440 4.69 -0.83 29.01
C PRO A 440 4.19 -0.17 27.73
N TRP A 441 4.68 -0.57 26.56
CA TRP A 441 4.29 0.00 25.27
C TRP A 441 3.12 -0.72 24.59
N ALA A 442 2.52 -1.74 25.22
CA ALA A 442 1.39 -2.50 24.66
C ALA A 442 0.21 -1.59 24.27
N GLY A 443 -0.15 -0.63 25.14
CA GLY A 443 -1.19 0.37 24.85
C GLY A 443 -0.87 1.24 23.64
N ARG A 444 0.39 1.70 23.55
CA ARG A 444 0.85 2.52 22.41
C ARG A 444 0.84 1.72 21.10
N MET A 445 1.20 0.46 21.11
CA MET A 445 1.11 -0.41 19.94
C MET A 445 -0.34 -0.56 19.44
N SER A 446 -1.30 -0.76 20.36
CA SER A 446 -2.72 -0.84 19.98
C SER A 446 -3.23 0.48 19.37
N GLU A 447 -2.83 1.62 19.93
CA GLU A 447 -3.14 2.95 19.37
C GLU A 447 -2.55 3.14 17.97
N LEU A 448 -1.27 2.84 17.79
CA LEU A 448 -0.58 2.93 16.50
C LEU A 448 -1.22 1.99 15.47
N SER A 449 -1.59 0.78 15.86
CA SER A 449 -2.30 -0.16 14.98
C SER A 449 -3.64 0.42 14.50
N THR A 450 -4.41 1.06 15.38
CA THR A 450 -5.68 1.72 15.01
C THR A 450 -5.46 2.82 13.97
N LEU A 451 -4.33 3.50 14.03
CA LEU A 451 -3.99 4.57 13.10
C LEU A 451 -3.45 4.06 11.78
N LEU A 452 -2.55 3.07 11.83
CA LEU A 452 -1.74 2.62 10.69
C LEU A 452 -2.31 1.43 9.93
N ASP A 453 -2.97 0.49 10.62
CA ASP A 453 -3.52 -0.71 10.00
C ASP A 453 -4.85 -0.43 9.30
N VAL A 454 -5.17 -1.23 8.29
CA VAL A 454 -6.41 -1.15 7.53
C VAL A 454 -7.37 -2.26 7.95
N SER A 455 -8.63 -1.92 8.20
CA SER A 455 -9.68 -2.93 8.34
C SER A 455 -10.09 -3.48 6.96
N PRO A 456 -10.39 -4.77 6.82
CA PRO A 456 -10.94 -5.33 5.59
C PRO A 456 -12.42 -4.95 5.35
N ASP A 457 -13.05 -4.22 6.26
CA ASP A 457 -14.42 -3.75 6.05
C ASP A 457 -14.44 -2.55 5.08
N ILE A 458 -14.70 -2.88 3.82
CA ILE A 458 -14.89 -1.93 2.72
C ILE A 458 -16.35 -1.94 2.21
N SER A 459 -17.31 -2.29 3.08
CA SER A 459 -18.74 -2.45 2.71
C SER A 459 -19.32 -1.21 2.04
N ARG A 460 -18.96 0.01 2.51
CA ARG A 460 -19.42 1.27 1.93
C ARG A 460 -18.89 1.49 0.51
N PHE A 461 -17.63 1.12 0.26
CA PHE A 461 -17.00 1.18 -1.07
C PHE A 461 -17.67 0.21 -2.05
N VAL A 462 -17.91 -1.03 -1.60
CA VAL A 462 -18.61 -2.07 -2.38
C VAL A 462 -20.04 -1.65 -2.71
N ALA A 463 -20.77 -1.10 -1.74
CA ALA A 463 -22.15 -0.64 -1.92
C ALA A 463 -22.29 0.48 -2.98
N ARG A 464 -21.22 1.26 -3.21
CA ARG A 464 -21.14 2.28 -4.27
C ARG A 464 -20.78 1.73 -5.65
N GLY A 465 -20.47 0.44 -5.75
CA GLY A 465 -20.00 -0.19 -6.98
C GLY A 465 -18.49 -0.06 -7.21
N GLY A 466 -17.72 0.35 -6.19
CA GLY A 466 -16.27 0.50 -6.25
C GLY A 466 -15.56 -0.80 -6.67
N LYS A 467 -14.39 -0.68 -7.32
CA LYS A 467 -13.60 -1.82 -7.83
C LYS A 467 -12.19 -1.79 -7.27
N LEU A 468 -11.70 -2.95 -6.83
CA LEU A 468 -10.38 -3.12 -6.21
C LEU A 468 -9.54 -4.12 -7.00
N LEU A 469 -8.36 -3.69 -7.44
CA LEU A 469 -7.31 -4.56 -7.95
C LEU A 469 -6.18 -4.66 -6.93
N LEU A 470 -5.91 -5.89 -6.50
CA LEU A 470 -4.77 -6.24 -5.64
C LEU A 470 -3.76 -7.02 -6.46
N ALA A 471 -2.47 -6.71 -6.27
CA ALA A 471 -1.39 -7.49 -6.85
C ALA A 471 -0.20 -7.57 -5.88
N HIS A 472 0.50 -8.71 -5.88
CA HIS A 472 1.69 -8.90 -5.04
C HIS A 472 2.69 -9.83 -5.72
N GLY A 473 3.97 -9.59 -5.49
CA GLY A 473 5.02 -10.49 -5.92
C GLY A 473 5.20 -11.66 -4.97
N LEU A 474 5.32 -12.88 -5.49
CA LEU A 474 5.57 -14.07 -4.66
C LEU A 474 6.95 -14.06 -3.99
N SER A 475 7.90 -13.29 -4.54
CA SER A 475 9.28 -13.17 -4.05
C SER A 475 9.51 -11.92 -3.20
N ASP A 476 8.45 -11.28 -2.68
CA ASP A 476 8.57 -10.13 -1.80
C ASP A 476 8.98 -10.56 -0.39
N VAL A 477 10.21 -10.21 0.00
CA VAL A 477 10.75 -10.50 1.34
C VAL A 477 10.72 -9.29 2.27
N LEU A 478 10.22 -8.14 1.80
CA LEU A 478 10.00 -6.96 2.63
C LEU A 478 8.57 -6.90 3.17
N VAL A 479 7.57 -6.96 2.29
CA VAL A 479 6.15 -7.00 2.68
C VAL A 479 5.60 -8.39 2.34
N SER A 480 4.98 -9.03 3.31
CA SER A 480 4.53 -10.42 3.15
C SER A 480 3.39 -10.57 2.14
N THR A 481 3.60 -11.34 1.09
CA THR A 481 2.54 -11.80 0.17
C THR A 481 1.42 -12.49 0.93
N ARG A 482 1.76 -13.34 1.91
CA ARG A 482 0.79 -14.06 2.76
C ARG A 482 -0.10 -13.12 3.58
N SER A 483 0.37 -11.91 3.92
CA SER A 483 -0.49 -10.89 4.52
C SER A 483 -1.57 -10.41 3.56
N THR A 484 -1.25 -10.25 2.27
CA THR A 484 -2.23 -9.85 1.25
C THR A 484 -3.19 -10.98 0.93
N GLU A 485 -2.72 -12.23 0.88
CA GLU A 485 -3.58 -13.42 0.81
C GLU A 485 -4.61 -13.41 1.96
N TYR A 486 -4.14 -13.16 3.18
CA TYR A 486 -5.01 -13.11 4.35
C TYR A 486 -6.02 -11.95 4.26
N TYR A 487 -5.63 -10.78 3.78
CA TYR A 487 -6.56 -9.66 3.54
C TYR A 487 -7.67 -10.07 2.56
N TYR A 488 -7.29 -10.68 1.43
CA TYR A 488 -8.25 -11.12 0.42
C TYR A 488 -9.17 -12.24 0.93
N GLN A 489 -8.63 -13.20 1.66
CA GLN A 489 -9.43 -14.26 2.32
C GLN A 489 -10.44 -13.67 3.31
N ARG A 490 -10.10 -12.60 4.03
CA ARG A 490 -11.04 -11.91 4.91
C ARG A 490 -12.14 -11.19 4.15
N LEU A 491 -11.86 -10.62 2.97
CA LEU A 491 -12.91 -10.12 2.10
C LEU A 491 -13.85 -11.25 1.70
N GLN A 492 -13.31 -12.41 1.31
CA GLN A 492 -14.12 -13.59 0.96
C GLN A 492 -14.94 -14.12 2.14
N ALA A 493 -14.39 -14.10 3.34
CA ALA A 493 -15.11 -14.50 4.56
C ALA A 493 -16.24 -13.52 4.92
N GLN A 494 -16.05 -12.22 4.69
CA GLN A 494 -17.05 -11.19 5.00
C GLN A 494 -18.17 -11.11 3.97
N PHE A 495 -17.83 -11.17 2.67
CA PHE A 495 -18.79 -10.91 1.58
C PHE A 495 -19.24 -12.18 0.86
N GLY A 496 -18.52 -13.29 1.04
CA GLY A 496 -18.65 -14.50 0.23
C GLY A 496 -17.84 -14.42 -1.08
N ALA A 497 -17.14 -15.50 -1.43
CA ALA A 497 -16.27 -15.52 -2.61
C ALA A 497 -16.94 -15.06 -3.92
N PRO A 498 -18.19 -15.50 -4.26
CA PRO A 498 -18.86 -15.03 -5.46
C PRO A 498 -19.15 -13.51 -5.48
N ALA A 499 -19.39 -12.91 -4.31
CA ALA A 499 -19.61 -11.46 -4.22
C ALA A 499 -18.30 -10.69 -4.38
N VAL A 500 -17.20 -11.21 -3.80
CA VAL A 500 -15.85 -10.63 -3.95
C VAL A 500 -15.46 -10.56 -5.43
N ASP A 501 -15.78 -11.57 -6.22
CA ASP A 501 -15.55 -11.58 -7.67
C ASP A 501 -16.24 -10.43 -8.41
N GLY A 502 -17.27 -9.84 -7.84
CA GLY A 502 -17.98 -8.68 -8.39
C GLY A 502 -17.25 -7.34 -8.18
N PHE A 503 -16.31 -7.26 -7.22
CA PHE A 503 -15.68 -5.98 -6.86
C PHE A 503 -14.17 -6.04 -6.60
N ALA A 504 -13.57 -7.20 -6.35
CA ALA A 504 -12.13 -7.33 -6.10
C ALA A 504 -11.51 -8.46 -6.92
N ARG A 505 -10.25 -8.24 -7.36
CA ARG A 505 -9.37 -9.26 -7.94
C ARG A 505 -8.03 -9.19 -7.23
N TYR A 506 -7.44 -10.38 -7.00
CA TYR A 506 -6.10 -10.50 -6.45
C TYR A 506 -5.24 -11.40 -7.34
N TYR A 507 -4.06 -10.89 -7.70
CA TYR A 507 -3.08 -11.56 -8.56
C TYR A 507 -1.74 -11.67 -7.88
N GLU A 508 -1.09 -12.81 -8.05
CA GLU A 508 0.27 -13.07 -7.60
C GLU A 508 1.21 -13.22 -8.78
N ALA A 509 2.33 -12.48 -8.75
CA ALA A 509 3.33 -12.50 -9.81
C ALA A 509 4.55 -13.33 -9.37
N PRO A 510 4.79 -14.53 -9.97
CA PRO A 510 5.95 -15.33 -9.65
C PRO A 510 7.27 -14.60 -9.92
N GLY A 511 8.23 -14.73 -9.00
CA GLY A 511 9.55 -14.11 -9.13
C GLY A 511 9.60 -12.59 -8.96
N TYR A 512 8.46 -11.91 -8.83
CA TYR A 512 8.42 -10.48 -8.55
C TYR A 512 8.66 -10.21 -7.06
N GLY A 513 9.57 -9.28 -6.78
CA GLY A 513 9.91 -8.83 -5.43
C GLY A 513 9.13 -7.60 -5.00
N HIS A 514 9.69 -6.83 -4.06
CA HIS A 514 9.09 -5.58 -3.58
C HIS A 514 9.41 -4.43 -4.54
N ALA A 515 8.42 -3.95 -5.28
CA ALA A 515 8.49 -2.83 -6.25
C ALA A 515 9.38 -3.08 -7.47
N VAL A 516 10.45 -3.84 -7.33
CA VAL A 516 11.38 -4.23 -8.40
C VAL A 516 11.86 -5.66 -8.19
N SER A 517 12.38 -6.29 -9.24
CA SER A 517 12.98 -7.61 -9.18
C SER A 517 14.10 -7.77 -10.21
N THR A 518 15.06 -8.63 -9.89
CA THR A 518 16.15 -9.02 -10.78
C THR A 518 15.78 -10.22 -11.67
N HIS A 519 14.83 -11.05 -11.24
CA HIS A 519 14.50 -12.32 -11.88
C HIS A 519 13.20 -12.28 -12.70
N PHE A 520 12.23 -11.52 -12.25
CA PHE A 520 11.00 -11.22 -12.97
C PHE A 520 10.47 -9.85 -12.54
N ASN A 521 10.82 -8.80 -13.29
CA ASN A 521 10.35 -7.46 -12.98
C ASN A 521 9.00 -7.21 -13.66
N ALA A 522 7.93 -7.46 -12.94
CA ALA A 522 6.57 -7.49 -13.43
C ALA A 522 6.08 -6.11 -13.89
N THR A 523 5.40 -6.08 -15.06
CA THR A 523 4.58 -4.95 -15.49
C THR A 523 3.21 -5.43 -15.94
N TRP A 524 2.18 -4.64 -15.64
CA TRP A 524 0.79 -4.92 -15.98
C TRP A 524 0.00 -3.61 -16.13
N ASP A 525 -0.81 -3.51 -17.20
CA ASP A 525 -1.72 -2.37 -17.40
C ASP A 525 -2.96 -2.48 -16.50
N SER A 526 -2.72 -2.33 -15.21
CA SER A 526 -3.77 -2.40 -14.19
C SER A 526 -4.74 -1.22 -14.28
N LEU A 527 -4.32 -0.06 -14.79
CA LEU A 527 -5.21 1.10 -14.92
C LEU A 527 -6.29 0.86 -15.99
N THR A 528 -5.91 0.35 -17.17
CA THR A 528 -6.90 -0.01 -18.20
C THR A 528 -7.82 -1.12 -17.71
N ALA A 529 -7.29 -2.13 -17.01
CA ALA A 529 -8.11 -3.19 -16.42
C ALA A 529 -9.13 -2.63 -15.41
N LEU A 530 -8.71 -1.67 -14.57
CA LEU A 530 -9.60 -1.01 -13.62
C LEU A 530 -10.66 -0.14 -14.32
N GLU A 531 -10.29 0.65 -15.33
CA GLU A 531 -11.23 1.46 -16.13
C GLU A 531 -12.32 0.60 -16.76
N GLN A 532 -11.92 -0.46 -17.47
CA GLN A 532 -12.87 -1.36 -18.11
C GLN A 532 -13.86 -1.94 -17.11
N TRP A 533 -13.39 -2.23 -15.91
CA TRP A 533 -14.26 -2.77 -14.86
C TRP A 533 -15.15 -1.71 -14.22
N ALA A 534 -14.59 -0.58 -13.80
CA ALA A 534 -15.32 0.45 -13.06
C ALA A 534 -16.29 1.27 -13.95
N GLU A 535 -15.98 1.41 -15.23
CA GLU A 535 -16.76 2.24 -16.15
C GLU A 535 -17.67 1.43 -17.08
N HIS A 536 -17.23 0.22 -17.47
CA HIS A 536 -17.97 -0.60 -18.46
C HIS A 536 -18.46 -1.95 -17.89
N GLY A 537 -18.16 -2.25 -16.61
CA GLY A 537 -18.57 -3.49 -15.97
C GLY A 537 -17.81 -4.73 -16.46
N VAL A 538 -16.73 -4.56 -17.24
CA VAL A 538 -15.92 -5.66 -17.78
C VAL A 538 -14.85 -6.03 -16.78
N ALA A 539 -15.10 -7.06 -15.97
CA ALA A 539 -14.14 -7.56 -15.00
C ALA A 539 -12.86 -8.06 -15.70
N PRO A 540 -11.66 -7.79 -15.14
CA PRO A 540 -10.41 -8.25 -15.72
C PRO A 540 -10.36 -9.78 -15.73
N ARG A 541 -10.07 -10.34 -16.91
CA ARG A 541 -9.89 -11.78 -17.14
C ARG A 541 -8.68 -11.98 -18.04
N ASN A 542 -7.99 -13.12 -17.88
CA ASN A 542 -6.86 -13.48 -18.73
C ASN A 542 -5.78 -12.38 -18.76
N GLN A 543 -5.54 -11.75 -17.62
CA GLN A 543 -4.52 -10.72 -17.50
C GLN A 543 -3.13 -11.34 -17.65
N VAL A 544 -2.18 -10.56 -18.16
CA VAL A 544 -0.81 -11.00 -18.42
C VAL A 544 0.15 -9.99 -17.83
N THR A 545 1.16 -10.48 -17.13
CA THR A 545 2.31 -9.67 -16.69
C THR A 545 3.52 -9.95 -17.57
N THR A 546 4.32 -8.92 -17.80
CA THR A 546 5.53 -8.99 -18.63
C THR A 546 6.76 -8.66 -17.79
N ASP A 547 7.80 -9.49 -17.93
CA ASP A 547 9.12 -9.28 -17.33
C ASP A 547 9.91 -8.24 -18.13
N THR A 548 10.47 -7.26 -17.44
CA THR A 548 11.27 -6.19 -18.06
C THR A 548 12.76 -6.28 -17.75
N VAL A 549 13.18 -7.19 -16.85
CA VAL A 549 14.58 -7.26 -16.37
C VAL A 549 15.17 -8.66 -16.43
N GLY A 550 14.57 -9.67 -15.83
CA GLY A 550 15.15 -11.02 -15.74
C GLY A 550 15.30 -11.68 -17.11
N VAL A 551 14.20 -11.84 -17.82
CA VAL A 551 14.15 -12.24 -19.24
C VAL A 551 13.21 -11.24 -19.93
N PRO A 552 13.73 -10.12 -20.47
CA PRO A 552 12.90 -9.09 -21.04
C PRO A 552 11.95 -9.62 -22.11
N GLY A 553 10.65 -9.31 -21.96
CA GLY A 553 9.60 -9.80 -22.85
C GLY A 553 8.98 -11.14 -22.43
N ARG A 554 9.52 -11.87 -21.44
CA ARG A 554 8.89 -13.05 -20.87
C ARG A 554 7.54 -12.68 -20.26
N LYS A 555 6.54 -13.53 -20.49
CA LYS A 555 5.17 -13.29 -20.06
C LYS A 555 4.64 -14.42 -19.18
N ARG A 556 3.83 -14.07 -18.18
CA ARG A 556 3.08 -15.04 -17.36
C ARG A 556 1.62 -14.60 -17.26
N PRO A 557 0.65 -15.53 -17.25
CA PRO A 557 -0.71 -15.19 -16.90
C PRO A 557 -0.77 -14.75 -15.45
N LEU A 558 -1.51 -13.67 -15.17
CA LEU A 558 -1.94 -13.30 -13.84
C LEU A 558 -3.20 -14.12 -13.53
N CYS A 559 -3.02 -15.12 -12.70
CA CYS A 559 -4.08 -16.02 -12.28
C CYS A 559 -4.86 -15.41 -11.11
N ASP A 560 -6.19 -15.50 -11.15
CA ASP A 560 -7.02 -15.12 -9.99
C ASP A 560 -6.67 -15.99 -8.78
N TYR A 561 -6.26 -15.37 -7.67
CA TYR A 561 -5.92 -16.10 -6.44
C TYR A 561 -7.07 -17.02 -5.98
N PRO A 562 -6.82 -18.27 -5.56
CA PRO A 562 -5.51 -18.89 -5.26
C PRO A 562 -4.87 -19.69 -6.41
N LEU A 563 -5.28 -19.44 -7.66
CA LEU A 563 -4.70 -20.12 -8.82
C LEU A 563 -3.30 -19.57 -9.12
N TRP A 564 -2.44 -20.41 -9.68
CA TRP A 564 -1.07 -20.07 -10.06
C TRP A 564 -0.73 -20.56 -11.47
N PRO A 565 0.22 -19.94 -12.19
CA PRO A 565 0.58 -20.34 -13.56
C PRO A 565 1.34 -21.67 -13.57
N LYS A 566 0.76 -22.67 -14.26
CA LYS A 566 1.35 -23.99 -14.51
C LYS A 566 1.64 -24.16 -15.99
N TYR A 567 2.85 -24.60 -16.32
CA TYR A 567 3.24 -24.89 -17.70
C TYR A 567 2.44 -26.06 -18.27
N LYS A 568 2.00 -25.95 -19.54
CA LYS A 568 1.21 -26.99 -20.22
C LYS A 568 2.02 -28.19 -20.71
N GLY A 569 3.36 -28.15 -20.57
CA GLY A 569 4.27 -29.18 -21.07
C GLY A 569 4.64 -28.98 -22.55
N SER A 570 4.20 -27.92 -23.20
CA SER A 570 4.53 -27.59 -24.60
C SER A 570 4.35 -26.10 -24.86
N GLY A 571 5.02 -25.60 -25.90
CA GLY A 571 5.01 -24.20 -26.29
C GLY A 571 6.25 -23.44 -25.78
N ASP A 572 6.34 -22.14 -26.12
CA ASP A 572 7.42 -21.27 -25.69
C ASP A 572 7.29 -21.00 -24.17
N VAL A 573 8.33 -21.32 -23.42
CA VAL A 573 8.38 -21.10 -21.97
C VAL A 573 8.34 -19.63 -21.57
N ASN A 574 8.55 -18.70 -22.51
CA ASN A 574 8.47 -17.28 -22.28
C ASN A 574 7.10 -16.67 -22.65
N ALA A 575 6.18 -17.47 -23.21
CA ALA A 575 4.87 -17.02 -23.66
C ALA A 575 3.77 -17.39 -22.67
N ALA A 576 2.90 -16.44 -22.30
CA ALA A 576 1.83 -16.66 -21.32
C ALA A 576 0.84 -17.76 -21.75
N GLU A 577 0.59 -17.92 -23.04
CA GLU A 577 -0.30 -18.94 -23.62
C GLU A 577 0.22 -20.37 -23.42
N SER A 578 1.49 -20.56 -23.07
CA SER A 578 2.05 -21.86 -22.72
C SER A 578 1.73 -22.32 -21.29
N PHE A 579 1.04 -21.47 -20.54
CA PHE A 579 0.65 -21.72 -19.16
C PHE A 579 -0.86 -21.81 -19.01
N VAL A 580 -1.32 -22.43 -17.94
CA VAL A 580 -2.71 -22.49 -17.49
C VAL A 580 -2.76 -22.15 -16.01
N CYS A 581 -3.80 -21.43 -15.58
CA CYS A 581 -4.04 -21.20 -14.17
C CYS A 581 -4.51 -22.51 -13.51
N ALA A 582 -3.73 -23.04 -12.60
CA ALA A 582 -3.96 -24.30 -11.91
C ALA A 582 -4.34 -24.05 -10.44
N ASN A 583 -5.16 -24.95 -9.90
CA ASN A 583 -5.41 -25.04 -8.46
C ASN A 583 -4.32 -25.90 -7.80
N GLN A 584 -4.15 -25.75 -6.48
CA GLN A 584 -3.21 -26.54 -5.69
C GLN A 584 -3.60 -28.01 -5.64
#